data_7cb230646aa4ba1e7adea86382b8acfe
#
_entry.id   7cb230646aa4ba1e7adea86382b8acfe
#
_cell.length_a   1.000
_cell.length_b   1.000
_cell.length_c   1.000
_cell.angle_alpha   90.00
_cell.angle_beta   90.00
_cell.angle_gamma   90.00
#
_symmetry.space_group_name_H-M   'P 1'
#
loop_
_entity.id
_entity.type
_entity.pdbx_description
1 polymer ?
#
loop_
_entity_poly.entity_id
_entity_poly.type
_entity_poly.pdbx_seq_one_letter_code
_entity_poly.pdbx_strand_id
1 'polypeptide(L)'
;MYIFRIVKSTINKKWDRRLEMALNNKKSVFCASFFVLLAMLFLIGFLIKDVVGKEKIPKIVSQIKDYKGYTRIISQEEFQFYKSFVEKQNPKEKNQQYLDKKTREYANYVNAEFYLGSKLGLCAPYSFEHLKLQMEQENDSRKVKIANDEKVYGLEEFTLQTFFQYQLDNLEIDICNYLQQNTDKAMIKAAKKYYEEDENKVNIRSEVVYEVTQDGEKETIKVDREQLNFLGKSDIGLADFLETGNINDLYRDEKDSQEREVIIKEIKNETSGFEENQDAVIYSYIRTELYPEMIQTLAENNPAEFE
;
A
#
# COMPACT_ATOMS: atom_id res chain seq x y z
N MET A 1 -12.41 -11.06 -10.74
CA MET A 1 -11.02 -11.47 -10.45
C MET A 1 -9.98 -10.77 -11.35
N TYR A 2 -10.27 -10.44 -12.61
CA TYR A 2 -9.37 -9.79 -13.56
C TYR A 2 -9.20 -8.27 -13.27
N ILE A 3 -10.27 -7.56 -12.97
CA ILE A 3 -10.26 -6.13 -12.60
C ILE A 3 -9.40 -5.89 -11.36
N PHE A 4 -9.43 -6.79 -10.38
CA PHE A 4 -8.63 -6.73 -9.17
C PHE A 4 -7.11 -6.80 -9.44
N ARG A 5 -6.70 -7.53 -10.48
CA ARG A 5 -5.28 -7.59 -10.91
C ARG A 5 -4.83 -6.30 -11.59
N ILE A 6 -5.69 -5.70 -12.41
CA ILE A 6 -5.36 -4.46 -13.13
C ILE A 6 -5.27 -3.28 -12.18
N VAL A 7 -6.23 -3.14 -11.27
CA VAL A 7 -6.21 -2.07 -10.25
C VAL A 7 -5.00 -2.24 -9.32
N LYS A 8 -4.69 -3.47 -8.91
CA LYS A 8 -3.49 -3.76 -8.10
C LYS A 8 -2.19 -3.47 -8.86
N SER A 9 -2.13 -3.76 -10.16
CA SER A 9 -0.98 -3.44 -11.01
C SER A 9 -0.81 -1.94 -11.21
N THR A 10 -1.90 -1.20 -11.41
CA THR A 10 -1.86 0.25 -11.66
C THR A 10 -1.52 1.00 -10.36
N ILE A 11 -2.08 0.59 -9.25
CA ILE A 11 -1.78 1.15 -7.92
C ILE A 11 -0.32 0.85 -7.57
N ASN A 12 0.14 -0.39 -7.68
CA ASN A 12 1.55 -0.74 -7.41
C ASN A 12 2.52 -0.01 -8.35
N LYS A 13 2.26 0.09 -9.67
CA LYS A 13 3.13 0.85 -10.59
C LYS A 13 3.16 2.36 -10.31
N LYS A 14 2.06 2.95 -9.80
CA LYS A 14 2.04 4.35 -9.38
C LYS A 14 2.88 4.55 -8.12
N TRP A 15 2.83 3.59 -7.18
CA TRP A 15 3.65 3.58 -5.96
C TRP A 15 5.12 3.30 -6.25
N ASP A 16 5.43 2.31 -7.08
CA ASP A 16 6.82 2.01 -7.49
C ASP A 16 7.47 3.18 -8.21
N ARG A 17 6.74 3.87 -9.12
CA ARG A 17 7.25 5.09 -9.78
C ARG A 17 7.41 6.27 -8.81
N ARG A 18 6.55 6.42 -7.80
CA ARG A 18 6.72 7.44 -6.75
C ARG A 18 7.91 7.10 -5.84
N LEU A 19 8.10 5.84 -5.51
CA LEU A 19 9.29 5.34 -4.79
C LEU A 19 10.57 5.50 -5.63
N GLU A 20 10.56 5.15 -6.89
CA GLU A 20 11.71 5.33 -7.79
C GLU A 20 12.02 6.81 -8.05
N MET A 21 11.02 7.68 -8.20
CA MET A 21 11.23 9.12 -8.31
C MET A 21 11.74 9.73 -6.99
N ALA A 22 11.32 9.22 -5.85
CA ALA A 22 11.85 9.63 -4.54
C ALA A 22 13.29 9.15 -4.33
N LEU A 23 13.65 7.99 -4.85
CA LEU A 23 14.99 7.42 -4.78
C LEU A 23 15.97 8.05 -5.81
N ASN A 24 15.48 8.48 -6.98
CA ASN A 24 16.32 9.04 -8.05
C ASN A 24 16.50 10.57 -8.00
N ASN A 25 15.71 11.30 -7.26
CA ASN A 25 15.92 12.74 -7.08
C ASN A 25 16.88 12.99 -5.92
N LYS A 26 18.15 13.16 -6.28
CA LYS A 26 19.16 13.77 -5.40
C LYS A 26 18.62 15.10 -4.86
N LYS A 27 18.16 15.11 -3.62
CA LYS A 27 18.30 16.24 -2.69
C LYS A 27 17.31 16.09 -1.51
N SER A 28 17.86 16.16 -0.37
CA SER A 28 17.46 16.24 1.02
C SER A 28 16.26 17.15 1.40
N VAL A 29 15.36 17.46 0.49
CA VAL A 29 14.20 18.34 0.75
C VAL A 29 12.91 17.53 0.95
N PHE A 30 12.87 16.29 0.50
CA PHE A 30 11.62 15.52 0.42
C PHE A 30 11.22 14.84 1.74
N CYS A 31 12.16 14.49 2.62
CA CYS A 31 11.79 13.91 3.93
C CYS A 31 11.20 14.98 4.87
N ALA A 32 11.74 16.20 4.85
CA ALA A 32 11.17 17.29 5.63
C ALA A 32 9.79 17.73 5.12
N SER A 33 9.55 17.69 3.79
CA SER A 33 8.27 18.07 3.22
C SER A 33 7.19 17.00 3.42
N PHE A 34 7.52 15.72 3.47
CA PHE A 34 6.54 14.67 3.75
C PHE A 34 5.99 14.77 5.18
N PHE A 35 6.87 15.01 6.17
CA PHE A 35 6.43 15.22 7.56
C PHE A 35 5.77 16.58 7.77
N VAL A 36 6.19 17.62 7.07
CA VAL A 36 5.52 18.94 7.09
C VAL A 36 4.17 18.87 6.39
N LEU A 37 4.04 18.09 5.30
CA LEU A 37 2.76 17.85 4.63
C LEU A 37 1.81 17.03 5.51
N LEU A 38 2.30 16.00 6.19
CA LEU A 38 1.54 15.25 7.20
C LEU A 38 1.10 16.16 8.37
N ALA A 39 1.98 17.02 8.87
CA ALA A 39 1.64 17.96 9.92
C ALA A 39 0.69 19.07 9.46
N MET A 40 0.81 19.55 8.21
CA MET A 40 -0.14 20.53 7.64
C MET A 40 -1.50 19.91 7.33
N LEU A 41 -1.57 18.67 6.85
CA LEU A 41 -2.82 17.94 6.67
C LEU A 41 -3.51 17.69 8.01
N PHE A 42 -2.75 17.46 9.08
CA PHE A 42 -3.26 17.36 10.44
C PHE A 42 -3.83 18.68 10.95
N LEU A 43 -3.16 19.81 10.70
CA LEU A 43 -3.63 21.15 11.09
C LEU A 43 -4.87 21.57 10.28
N ILE A 44 -4.93 21.23 9.00
CA ILE A 44 -6.09 21.51 8.13
C ILE A 44 -7.27 20.63 8.54
N GLY A 45 -7.06 19.34 8.82
CA GLY A 45 -8.08 18.43 9.35
C GLY A 45 -8.65 18.89 10.70
N PHE A 46 -7.83 19.50 11.55
CA PHE A 46 -8.27 20.04 12.84
C PHE A 46 -9.11 21.34 12.69
N LEU A 47 -8.81 22.19 11.70
CA LEU A 47 -9.52 23.43 11.45
C LEU A 47 -10.85 23.22 10.68
N ILE A 48 -10.98 22.13 9.91
CA ILE A 48 -12.22 21.78 9.18
C ILE A 48 -13.25 21.10 10.11
N LYS A 49 -12.80 20.53 11.23
CA LYS A 49 -13.67 19.83 12.20
C LYS A 49 -14.81 20.66 12.78
N ASP A 50 -14.70 21.98 12.78
CA ASP A 50 -15.70 22.87 13.41
C ASP A 50 -16.77 23.40 12.45
N VAL A 51 -16.66 23.17 11.13
CA VAL A 51 -17.54 23.81 10.12
C VAL A 51 -18.45 22.83 9.39
N VAL A 52 -18.18 21.53 9.41
CA VAL A 52 -19.00 20.54 8.70
C VAL A 52 -19.83 19.74 9.70
N GLY A 53 -21.16 19.85 9.56
CA GLY A 53 -22.12 19.14 10.42
C GLY A 53 -21.72 17.67 10.59
N LYS A 54 -21.86 17.17 11.84
CA LYS A 54 -21.43 15.84 12.32
C LYS A 54 -21.55 14.75 11.26
N GLU A 55 -20.52 14.59 10.43
CA GLU A 55 -20.40 13.41 9.58
C GLU A 55 -20.32 12.20 10.51
N LYS A 56 -21.14 11.19 10.23
CA LYS A 56 -21.10 9.95 11.00
C LYS A 56 -19.73 9.30 10.79
N ILE A 57 -18.94 9.28 11.84
CA ILE A 57 -17.65 8.58 11.87
C ILE A 57 -17.91 7.07 11.73
N PRO A 58 -17.14 6.33 10.93
CA PRO A 58 -17.24 4.88 10.84
C PRO A 58 -17.28 4.24 12.23
N LYS A 59 -18.13 3.23 12.42
CA LYS A 59 -18.35 2.62 13.73
C LYS A 59 -17.06 2.11 14.36
N ILE A 60 -16.18 1.54 13.56
CA ILE A 60 -14.88 1.03 14.02
C ILE A 60 -14.00 2.16 14.59
N VAL A 61 -14.00 3.34 13.97
CA VAL A 61 -13.22 4.50 14.46
C VAL A 61 -13.74 4.98 15.81
N SER A 62 -15.08 4.97 16.00
CA SER A 62 -15.66 5.32 17.31
C SER A 62 -15.29 4.32 18.40
N GLN A 63 -15.24 3.02 18.08
CA GLN A 63 -14.84 1.97 19.01
C GLN A 63 -13.37 2.09 19.40
N ILE A 64 -12.49 2.40 18.46
CA ILE A 64 -11.05 2.54 18.71
C ILE A 64 -10.74 3.69 19.66
N LYS A 65 -11.49 4.80 19.60
CA LYS A 65 -11.33 5.92 20.53
C LYS A 65 -11.54 5.52 22.01
N ASP A 66 -12.29 4.46 22.23
CA ASP A 66 -12.56 3.92 23.56
C ASP A 66 -11.51 2.88 24.01
N TYR A 67 -10.58 2.49 23.14
CA TYR A 67 -9.49 1.58 23.47
C TYR A 67 -8.46 2.29 24.35
N LYS A 68 -8.62 2.16 25.67
CA LYS A 68 -7.74 2.71 26.71
C LYS A 68 -7.10 1.60 27.52
N GLY A 69 -5.93 1.90 28.07
CA GLY A 69 -5.31 1.07 29.09
C GLY A 69 -4.35 0.00 28.55
N TYR A 70 -3.81 0.17 27.35
CA TYR A 70 -2.69 -0.63 26.90
C TYR A 70 -1.40 0.18 27.04
N THR A 71 -0.80 0.08 28.23
CA THR A 71 0.55 0.60 28.45
C THR A 71 1.53 -0.53 28.29
N ARG A 72 2.46 -0.41 27.38
CA ARG A 72 3.54 -1.37 27.17
C ARG A 72 4.86 -0.73 27.59
N ILE A 73 5.70 -1.50 28.26
CA ILE A 73 7.07 -1.08 28.59
C ILE A 73 7.98 -1.60 27.47
N ILE A 74 8.70 -0.70 26.85
CA ILE A 74 9.69 -0.98 25.81
C ILE A 74 11.07 -1.04 26.47
N SER A 75 11.71 -2.21 26.38
CA SER A 75 13.04 -2.40 26.92
C SER A 75 14.09 -1.63 26.11
N GLN A 76 15.25 -1.39 26.73
CA GLN A 76 16.38 -0.75 26.06
C GLN A 76 16.81 -1.50 24.79
N GLU A 77 16.80 -2.84 24.79
CA GLU A 77 17.12 -3.66 23.62
C GLU A 77 16.14 -3.40 22.47
N GLU A 78 14.86 -3.41 22.75
CA GLU A 78 13.81 -3.15 21.78
C GLU A 78 13.86 -1.72 21.27
N PHE A 79 14.15 -0.75 22.15
CA PHE A 79 14.34 0.64 21.74
C PHE A 79 15.50 0.79 20.73
N GLN A 80 16.65 0.13 20.98
CA GLN A 80 17.78 0.14 20.05
C GLN A 80 17.44 -0.55 18.72
N PHE A 81 16.65 -1.60 18.79
CA PHE A 81 16.14 -2.25 17.58
C PHE A 81 15.32 -1.28 16.72
N TYR A 82 14.34 -0.58 17.30
CA TYR A 82 13.55 0.43 16.56
C TYR A 82 14.41 1.60 16.09
N LYS A 83 15.39 2.02 16.89
CA LYS A 83 16.32 3.08 16.51
C LYS A 83 17.07 2.76 15.23
N SER A 84 17.42 1.51 15.02
CA SER A 84 18.10 1.05 13.80
C SER A 84 17.29 1.31 12.52
N PHE A 85 15.96 1.25 12.57
CA PHE A 85 15.09 1.60 11.44
C PHE A 85 15.04 3.10 11.21
N VAL A 86 14.91 3.87 12.29
CA VAL A 86 14.87 5.33 12.23
C VAL A 86 16.17 5.90 11.68
N GLU A 87 17.31 5.37 12.09
CA GLU A 87 18.62 5.76 11.57
C GLU A 87 18.80 5.43 10.09
N LYS A 88 18.34 4.26 9.64
CA LYS A 88 18.34 3.91 8.21
C LYS A 88 17.49 4.86 7.36
N GLN A 89 16.36 5.32 7.90
CA GLN A 89 15.52 6.30 7.21
C GLN A 89 16.11 7.72 7.24
N ASN A 90 16.99 8.02 8.20
CA ASN A 90 17.59 9.32 8.39
C ASN A 90 19.14 9.27 8.36
N PRO A 91 19.76 8.78 7.29
CA PRO A 91 21.20 8.43 7.28
C PRO A 91 22.14 9.62 7.44
N LYS A 92 21.64 10.85 7.28
CA LYS A 92 22.43 12.09 7.43
C LYS A 92 22.19 12.80 8.75
N GLU A 93 21.21 12.34 9.55
CA GLU A 93 20.89 12.95 10.83
C GLU A 93 21.88 12.48 11.90
N LYS A 94 22.45 13.42 12.66
CA LYS A 94 23.42 13.16 13.73
C LYS A 94 22.92 13.61 15.11
N ASN A 95 21.79 14.30 15.15
CA ASN A 95 21.20 14.75 16.39
C ASN A 95 20.52 13.57 17.09
N GLN A 96 21.17 13.06 18.15
CA GLN A 96 20.68 11.91 18.90
C GLN A 96 19.32 12.17 19.56
N GLN A 97 19.09 13.38 20.07
CA GLN A 97 17.80 13.74 20.67
C GLN A 97 16.65 13.67 19.63
N TYR A 98 16.92 14.10 18.41
CA TYR A 98 15.98 14.00 17.32
C TYR A 98 15.72 12.52 16.96
N LEU A 99 16.77 11.70 16.80
CA LEU A 99 16.65 10.28 16.50
C LEU A 99 15.91 9.53 17.62
N ASP A 100 16.21 9.81 18.89
CA ASP A 100 15.53 9.19 20.02
C ASP A 100 14.04 9.59 20.08
N LYS A 101 13.72 10.86 19.79
CA LYS A 101 12.31 11.28 19.67
C LYS A 101 11.60 10.53 18.55
N LYS A 102 12.21 10.43 17.37
CA LYS A 102 11.64 9.69 16.24
C LYS A 102 11.51 8.20 16.51
N THR A 103 12.46 7.63 17.26
CA THR A 103 12.37 6.23 17.70
C THR A 103 11.18 6.01 18.62
N ARG A 104 10.90 6.90 19.56
CA ARG A 104 9.70 6.81 20.42
C ARG A 104 8.41 6.93 19.63
N GLU A 105 8.35 7.87 18.68
CA GLU A 105 7.20 8.02 17.78
C GLU A 105 6.96 6.74 16.97
N TYR A 106 8.01 6.16 16.40
CA TYR A 106 7.95 4.91 15.64
C TYR A 106 7.53 3.73 16.52
N ALA A 107 8.13 3.59 17.72
CA ALA A 107 7.78 2.54 18.67
C ALA A 107 6.32 2.62 19.12
N ASN A 108 5.79 3.84 19.35
CA ASN A 108 4.38 4.03 19.68
C ASN A 108 3.46 3.64 18.50
N TYR A 109 3.85 3.97 17.27
CA TYR A 109 3.11 3.58 16.07
C TYR A 109 3.04 2.05 15.93
N VAL A 110 4.18 1.37 16.01
CA VAL A 110 4.27 -0.10 15.97
C VAL A 110 3.42 -0.74 17.07
N ASN A 111 3.54 -0.21 18.29
CA ASN A 111 2.77 -0.69 19.42
C ASN A 111 1.26 -0.55 19.19
N ALA A 112 0.82 0.58 18.63
CA ALA A 112 -0.59 0.83 18.30
C ALA A 112 -1.11 -0.14 17.22
N GLU A 113 -0.28 -0.44 16.22
CA GLU A 113 -0.62 -1.36 15.13
C GLU A 113 -0.83 -2.79 15.64
N PHE A 114 0.13 -3.34 16.39
CA PHE A 114 -0.03 -4.66 17.01
C PHE A 114 -1.18 -4.71 18.02
N TYR A 115 -1.39 -3.62 18.77
CA TYR A 115 -2.52 -3.52 19.67
C TYR A 115 -3.86 -3.59 18.93
N LEU A 116 -4.00 -2.84 17.84
CA LEU A 116 -5.18 -2.90 17.00
C LEU A 116 -5.38 -4.31 16.43
N GLY A 117 -4.33 -4.89 15.82
CA GLY A 117 -4.39 -6.24 15.28
C GLY A 117 -4.82 -7.28 16.30
N SER A 118 -4.28 -7.20 17.52
CA SER A 118 -4.68 -8.08 18.63
C SER A 118 -6.14 -7.87 19.07
N LYS A 119 -6.62 -6.63 19.12
CA LYS A 119 -8.03 -6.31 19.45
C LYS A 119 -9.00 -6.80 18.39
N LEU A 120 -8.59 -6.83 17.14
CA LEU A 120 -9.35 -7.37 16.01
C LEU A 120 -9.25 -8.90 15.89
N GLY A 121 -8.42 -9.54 16.71
CA GLY A 121 -8.18 -10.99 16.67
C GLY A 121 -7.33 -11.46 15.50
N LEU A 122 -6.56 -10.56 14.87
CA LEU A 122 -5.72 -10.83 13.69
C LEU A 122 -4.33 -11.33 14.09
N CYS A 123 -3.85 -10.99 15.28
CA CYS A 123 -2.57 -11.46 15.81
C CYS A 123 -2.66 -11.68 17.33
N ALA A 124 -1.69 -12.38 17.88
CA ALA A 124 -1.48 -12.45 19.33
C ALA A 124 -0.99 -11.09 19.88
N PRO A 125 -1.16 -10.83 21.20
CA PRO A 125 -0.53 -9.68 21.82
C PRO A 125 0.97 -9.66 21.55
N TYR A 126 1.47 -8.52 21.08
CA TYR A 126 2.86 -8.36 20.69
C TYR A 126 3.80 -8.38 21.90
N SER A 127 4.91 -9.08 21.74
CA SER A 127 6.07 -9.00 22.64
C SER A 127 7.35 -9.16 21.80
N PHE A 128 8.37 -8.40 22.12
CA PHE A 128 9.62 -8.42 21.40
C PHE A 128 10.34 -9.78 21.49
N GLU A 129 10.24 -10.44 22.64
CA GLU A 129 10.76 -11.79 22.84
C GLU A 129 10.01 -12.83 22.01
N HIS A 130 8.68 -12.67 21.92
CA HIS A 130 7.86 -13.58 21.10
C HIS A 130 8.18 -13.43 19.62
N LEU A 131 8.44 -12.20 19.15
CA LEU A 131 8.88 -11.93 17.79
C LEU A 131 10.19 -12.70 17.45
N LYS A 132 11.17 -12.70 18.36
CA LYS A 132 12.43 -13.45 18.19
C LYS A 132 12.18 -14.95 18.04
N LEU A 133 11.35 -15.51 18.93
CA LEU A 133 10.98 -16.93 18.88
C LEU A 133 10.24 -17.29 17.58
N GLN A 134 9.31 -16.46 17.14
CA GLN A 134 8.59 -16.68 15.88
C GLN A 134 9.53 -16.64 14.68
N MET A 135 10.49 -15.72 14.66
CA MET A 135 11.51 -15.68 13.59
C MET A 135 12.33 -16.97 13.55
N GLU A 136 12.80 -17.45 14.70
CA GLU A 136 13.55 -18.70 14.78
C GLU A 136 12.74 -19.89 14.27
N GLN A 137 11.49 -20.01 14.70
CA GLN A 137 10.56 -21.06 14.25
C GLN A 137 10.30 -21.01 12.75
N GLU A 138 10.11 -19.81 12.19
CA GLU A 138 9.92 -19.63 10.74
C GLU A 138 11.18 -20.00 9.98
N ASN A 139 12.36 -19.60 10.44
CA ASN A 139 13.64 -19.96 9.83
C ASN A 139 13.87 -21.47 9.86
N ASP A 140 13.57 -22.12 10.96
CA ASP A 140 13.69 -23.59 11.06
C ASP A 140 12.70 -24.30 10.12
N SER A 141 11.46 -23.80 10.03
CA SER A 141 10.47 -24.32 9.08
C SER A 141 10.96 -24.18 7.62
N ARG A 142 11.55 -23.02 7.25
CA ARG A 142 12.12 -22.79 5.93
C ARG A 142 13.29 -23.71 5.62
N LYS A 143 14.20 -23.92 6.57
CA LYS A 143 15.32 -24.88 6.43
C LYS A 143 14.82 -26.29 6.13
N VAL A 144 13.77 -26.75 6.83
CA VAL A 144 13.16 -28.07 6.61
C VAL A 144 12.54 -28.15 5.19
N LYS A 145 11.81 -27.13 4.77
CA LYS A 145 11.23 -27.08 3.42
C LYS A 145 12.29 -27.15 2.33
N ILE A 146 13.35 -26.34 2.47
CA ILE A 146 14.48 -26.32 1.52
C ILE A 146 15.16 -27.69 1.47
N ALA A 147 15.40 -28.32 2.61
CA ALA A 147 16.00 -29.66 2.68
C ALA A 147 15.14 -30.74 2.02
N ASN A 148 13.83 -30.52 1.92
CA ASN A 148 12.88 -31.42 1.27
C ASN A 148 12.59 -31.04 -0.20
N ASP A 149 13.36 -30.14 -0.82
CA ASP A 149 13.11 -29.57 -2.15
C ASP A 149 11.72 -28.91 -2.31
N GLU A 150 11.14 -28.46 -1.18
CA GLU A 150 9.87 -27.71 -1.20
C GLU A 150 10.13 -26.23 -1.50
N LYS A 151 9.20 -25.61 -2.24
CA LYS A 151 9.33 -24.23 -2.64
C LYS A 151 9.12 -23.28 -1.45
N VAL A 152 10.11 -22.46 -1.16
CA VAL A 152 10.04 -21.34 -0.21
C VAL A 152 9.88 -20.03 -0.99
N TYR A 153 8.89 -19.21 -0.61
CA TYR A 153 8.67 -17.90 -1.23
C TYR A 153 9.32 -16.80 -0.38
N GLY A 154 9.98 -15.86 -1.07
CA GLY A 154 10.69 -14.75 -0.43
C GLY A 154 12.08 -15.13 0.06
N LEU A 155 12.51 -14.61 1.20
CA LEU A 155 13.83 -14.87 1.77
C LEU A 155 13.93 -16.33 2.27
N GLU A 156 15.05 -16.98 2.04
CA GLU A 156 15.33 -18.32 2.58
C GLU A 156 15.51 -18.29 4.10
N GLU A 157 16.09 -17.22 4.63
CA GLU A 157 16.30 -17.01 6.06
C GLU A 157 16.03 -15.54 6.41
N PHE A 158 15.34 -15.31 7.50
CA PHE A 158 15.05 -13.96 8.02
C PHE A 158 16.09 -13.54 9.05
N THR A 159 16.50 -12.28 8.97
CA THR A 159 17.05 -11.55 10.13
C THR A 159 15.89 -11.03 10.98
N LEU A 160 16.14 -10.63 12.23
CA LEU A 160 15.09 -10.06 13.08
C LEU A 160 14.45 -8.81 12.43
N GLN A 161 15.23 -7.98 11.76
CA GLN A 161 14.74 -6.78 11.07
C GLN A 161 13.83 -7.13 9.90
N THR A 162 14.23 -8.09 9.04
CA THR A 162 13.42 -8.48 7.87
C THR A 162 12.17 -9.24 8.29
N PHE A 163 12.24 -10.04 9.35
CA PHE A 163 11.06 -10.74 9.90
C PHE A 163 10.07 -9.77 10.52
N PHE A 164 10.56 -8.81 11.30
CA PHE A 164 9.72 -7.76 11.90
C PHE A 164 8.98 -6.95 10.82
N GLN A 165 9.69 -6.52 9.78
CA GLN A 165 9.05 -5.81 8.66
C GLN A 165 8.02 -6.68 7.96
N TYR A 166 8.33 -7.94 7.72
CA TYR A 166 7.38 -8.92 7.14
C TYR A 166 6.12 -9.07 7.99
N GLN A 167 6.25 -9.12 9.32
CA GLN A 167 5.10 -9.20 10.24
C GLN A 167 4.25 -7.91 10.20
N LEU A 168 4.89 -6.73 10.20
CA LEU A 168 4.18 -5.45 10.11
C LEU A 168 3.43 -5.32 8.79
N ASP A 169 4.09 -5.58 7.66
CA ASP A 169 3.48 -5.44 6.34
C ASP A 169 2.26 -6.38 6.18
N ASN A 170 2.36 -7.60 6.70
CA ASN A 170 1.23 -8.53 6.70
C ASN A 170 0.10 -8.06 7.63
N LEU A 171 0.44 -7.56 8.81
CA LEU A 171 -0.56 -7.07 9.76
C LEU A 171 -1.31 -5.84 9.22
N GLU A 172 -0.61 -4.89 8.57
CA GLU A 172 -1.26 -3.78 7.85
C GLU A 172 -2.28 -4.31 6.83
N ILE A 173 -1.87 -5.29 6.01
CA ILE A 173 -2.73 -5.89 5.00
C ILE A 173 -3.95 -6.54 5.64
N ASP A 174 -3.75 -7.30 6.70
CA ASP A 174 -4.82 -8.01 7.41
C ASP A 174 -5.80 -7.04 8.07
N ILE A 175 -5.30 -5.98 8.71
CA ILE A 175 -6.14 -4.91 9.28
C ILE A 175 -6.95 -4.22 8.19
N CYS A 176 -6.30 -3.82 7.07
CA CYS A 176 -7.00 -3.18 5.95
C CYS A 176 -8.07 -4.09 5.34
N ASN A 177 -7.80 -5.38 5.17
CA ASN A 177 -8.76 -6.37 4.69
C ASN A 177 -9.92 -6.55 5.68
N TYR A 178 -9.64 -6.61 6.99
CA TYR A 178 -10.68 -6.68 8.02
C TYR A 178 -11.59 -5.46 7.97
N LEU A 179 -11.02 -4.25 7.86
CA LEU A 179 -11.77 -3.00 7.75
C LEU A 179 -12.65 -2.99 6.49
N GLN A 180 -12.13 -3.46 5.36
CA GLN A 180 -12.88 -3.56 4.13
C GLN A 180 -14.07 -4.54 4.24
N GLN A 181 -13.86 -5.69 4.86
CA GLN A 181 -14.91 -6.70 5.09
C GLN A 181 -16.00 -6.19 6.05
N ASN A 182 -15.66 -5.27 6.94
CA ASN A 182 -16.55 -4.67 7.92
C ASN A 182 -16.96 -3.23 7.57
N THR A 183 -16.98 -2.91 6.27
CA THR A 183 -17.35 -1.59 5.76
C THR A 183 -18.80 -1.23 6.12
N ASP A 184 -19.00 -0.07 6.72
CA ASP A 184 -20.32 0.50 7.00
C ASP A 184 -20.68 1.66 6.04
N LYS A 185 -21.93 2.16 6.14
CA LYS A 185 -22.41 3.26 5.29
C LYS A 185 -21.60 4.56 5.44
N ALA A 186 -21.02 4.80 6.61
CA ALA A 186 -20.22 5.99 6.86
C ALA A 186 -18.86 5.87 6.14
N MET A 187 -18.28 4.68 6.15
CA MET A 187 -17.04 4.38 5.42
C MET A 187 -17.23 4.48 3.90
N ILE A 188 -18.35 3.94 3.37
CA ILE A 188 -18.68 4.09 1.94
C ILE A 188 -18.78 5.57 1.56
N LYS A 189 -19.47 6.38 2.39
CA LYS A 189 -19.60 7.81 2.14
C LYS A 189 -18.24 8.53 2.16
N ALA A 190 -17.37 8.18 3.10
CA ALA A 190 -16.05 8.76 3.19
C ALA A 190 -15.17 8.34 2.00
N ALA A 191 -15.20 7.07 1.61
CA ALA A 191 -14.50 6.58 0.43
C ALA A 191 -15.01 7.22 -0.87
N LYS A 192 -16.31 7.49 -0.97
CA LYS A 192 -16.87 8.23 -2.12
C LYS A 192 -16.32 9.65 -2.19
N LYS A 193 -16.27 10.36 -1.06
CA LYS A 193 -15.68 11.70 -0.99
C LYS A 193 -14.19 11.69 -1.35
N TYR A 194 -13.43 10.73 -0.82
CA TYR A 194 -12.02 10.49 -1.18
C TYR A 194 -11.86 10.29 -2.70
N TYR A 195 -12.78 9.55 -3.34
CA TYR A 195 -12.76 9.31 -4.77
C TYR A 195 -13.06 10.56 -5.61
N GLU A 196 -13.83 11.50 -5.08
CA GLU A 196 -14.18 12.77 -5.77
C GLU A 196 -12.96 13.69 -5.93
N GLU A 197 -11.88 13.48 -5.18
CA GLU A 197 -10.61 14.18 -5.36
C GLU A 197 -9.90 13.66 -6.64
N ASP A 198 -9.46 14.59 -7.51
CA ASP A 198 -8.97 14.26 -8.86
C ASP A 198 -7.81 13.26 -8.86
N GLU A 199 -6.94 13.31 -7.85
CA GLU A 199 -5.79 12.40 -7.73
C GLU A 199 -6.19 10.96 -7.38
N ASN A 200 -7.39 10.75 -6.83
CA ASN A 200 -7.89 9.44 -6.41
C ASN A 200 -8.79 8.79 -7.45
N LYS A 201 -9.15 9.53 -8.52
CA LYS A 201 -9.99 9.00 -9.60
C LYS A 201 -9.27 7.90 -10.36
N VAL A 202 -10.01 6.84 -10.64
CA VAL A 202 -9.54 5.74 -11.47
C VAL A 202 -9.80 6.08 -12.93
N ASN A 203 -8.74 6.31 -13.67
CA ASN A 203 -8.80 6.46 -15.11
C ASN A 203 -8.58 5.10 -15.76
N ILE A 204 -9.54 4.70 -16.58
CA ILE A 204 -9.48 3.48 -17.39
C ILE A 204 -9.27 3.84 -18.85
N ARG A 205 -8.57 3.00 -19.58
CA ARG A 205 -8.49 3.14 -21.03
C ARG A 205 -9.83 2.76 -21.64
N SER A 206 -10.49 3.74 -22.23
CA SER A 206 -11.77 3.52 -22.92
C SER A 206 -11.55 3.12 -24.36
N GLU A 207 -10.44 3.57 -24.98
CA GLU A 207 -10.12 3.30 -26.38
C GLU A 207 -8.61 3.32 -26.59
N VAL A 208 -8.08 2.42 -27.41
CA VAL A 208 -6.69 2.41 -27.89
C VAL A 208 -6.65 2.24 -29.39
N VAL A 209 -5.88 3.06 -30.07
CA VAL A 209 -5.52 2.88 -31.48
C VAL A 209 -4.08 2.40 -31.56
N TYR A 210 -3.85 1.30 -32.25
CA TYR A 210 -2.53 0.73 -32.43
C TYR A 210 -2.28 0.27 -33.86
N GLU A 211 -1.04 0.27 -34.28
CA GLU A 211 -0.58 -0.25 -35.56
C GLU A 211 0.03 -1.64 -35.34
N VAL A 212 -0.41 -2.61 -36.11
CA VAL A 212 0.17 -3.96 -36.16
C VAL A 212 0.97 -4.09 -37.45
N THR A 213 2.18 -4.60 -37.36
CA THR A 213 2.97 -5.04 -38.51
C THR A 213 3.20 -6.53 -38.38
N GLN A 214 2.73 -7.27 -39.39
CA GLN A 214 2.91 -8.73 -39.51
C GLN A 214 3.17 -9.07 -40.98
N ASP A 215 4.18 -9.89 -41.31
CA ASP A 215 4.59 -10.21 -42.68
C ASP A 215 4.88 -9.00 -43.59
N GLY A 216 5.27 -7.87 -42.99
CA GLY A 216 5.50 -6.64 -43.73
C GLY A 216 4.24 -5.84 -44.07
N GLU A 217 3.08 -6.38 -43.79
CA GLU A 217 1.81 -5.66 -43.91
C GLU A 217 1.52 -4.88 -42.62
N LYS A 218 0.95 -3.69 -42.79
CA LYS A 218 0.60 -2.79 -41.69
C LYS A 218 -0.89 -2.60 -41.63
N GLU A 219 -1.46 -2.76 -40.46
CA GLU A 219 -2.86 -2.51 -40.17
C GLU A 219 -3.00 -1.58 -38.97
N THR A 220 -3.92 -0.63 -39.03
CA THR A 220 -4.29 0.21 -37.87
C THR A 220 -5.59 -0.30 -37.29
N ILE A 221 -5.53 -0.70 -36.04
CA ILE A 221 -6.67 -1.26 -35.31
C ILE A 221 -7.06 -0.32 -34.19
N LYS A 222 -8.36 -0.12 -34.05
CA LYS A 222 -8.98 0.63 -32.97
C LYS A 222 -9.77 -0.36 -32.11
N VAL A 223 -9.53 -0.35 -30.82
CA VAL A 223 -10.24 -1.18 -29.85
C VAL A 223 -10.84 -0.32 -28.74
N ASP A 224 -12.09 -0.59 -28.42
CA ASP A 224 -12.78 -0.01 -27.27
C ASP A 224 -12.58 -0.85 -26.00
N ARG A 225 -13.18 -0.43 -24.90
CA ARG A 225 -13.08 -1.10 -23.60
C ARG A 225 -13.57 -2.55 -23.62
N GLU A 226 -14.66 -2.84 -24.34
CA GLU A 226 -15.19 -4.19 -24.41
C GLU A 226 -14.26 -5.13 -25.19
N GLN A 227 -13.71 -4.63 -26.29
CA GLN A 227 -12.72 -5.34 -27.09
C GLN A 227 -11.40 -5.57 -26.36
N LEU A 228 -10.92 -4.59 -25.55
CA LEU A 228 -9.77 -4.76 -24.67
C LEU A 228 -10.01 -5.86 -23.62
N ASN A 229 -11.20 -5.90 -23.03
CA ASN A 229 -11.58 -6.96 -22.09
C ASN A 229 -11.64 -8.34 -22.76
N PHE A 230 -12.07 -8.41 -24.04
CA PHE A 230 -12.08 -9.63 -24.81
C PHE A 230 -10.65 -10.09 -25.14
N LEU A 231 -9.77 -9.19 -25.55
CA LEU A 231 -8.34 -9.46 -25.77
C LEU A 231 -7.67 -10.02 -24.50
N GLY A 232 -8.05 -9.54 -23.33
CA GLY A 232 -7.57 -10.10 -22.06
C GLY A 232 -7.86 -11.58 -21.84
N LYS A 233 -8.76 -12.19 -22.63
CA LYS A 233 -9.09 -13.63 -22.61
C LYS A 233 -8.42 -14.41 -23.75
N SER A 234 -8.21 -13.78 -24.88
CA SER A 234 -7.71 -14.41 -26.11
C SER A 234 -6.23 -14.15 -26.41
N ASP A 235 -5.73 -12.98 -25.98
CA ASP A 235 -4.35 -12.53 -26.21
C ASP A 235 -3.89 -11.69 -25.01
N ILE A 236 -3.52 -12.36 -23.93
CA ILE A 236 -3.20 -11.73 -22.62
C ILE A 236 -2.00 -10.78 -22.74
N GLY A 237 -0.98 -11.12 -23.51
CA GLY A 237 0.23 -10.32 -23.68
C GLY A 237 -0.07 -8.99 -24.38
N LEU A 238 -0.80 -9.05 -25.49
CA LEU A 238 -1.23 -7.84 -26.20
C LEU A 238 -2.18 -7.01 -25.34
N ALA A 239 -3.14 -7.62 -24.65
CA ALA A 239 -4.06 -6.89 -23.79
C ALA A 239 -3.33 -6.16 -22.66
N ASP A 240 -2.38 -6.80 -21.96
CA ASP A 240 -1.59 -6.16 -20.92
C ASP A 240 -0.75 -5.00 -21.47
N PHE A 241 -0.15 -5.19 -22.65
CA PHE A 241 0.58 -4.10 -23.33
C PHE A 241 -0.34 -2.94 -23.67
N LEU A 242 -1.50 -3.17 -24.28
CA LEU A 242 -2.46 -2.12 -24.62
C LEU A 242 -3.06 -1.44 -23.41
N GLU A 243 -3.16 -2.11 -22.26
CA GLU A 243 -3.66 -1.54 -20.99
C GLU A 243 -2.59 -0.70 -20.28
N THR A 244 -1.31 -1.01 -20.41
CA THR A 244 -0.25 -0.44 -19.58
C THR A 244 0.79 0.39 -20.35
N GLY A 245 0.99 0.14 -21.66
CA GLY A 245 1.96 0.83 -22.50
C GLY A 245 1.61 2.31 -22.76
N ASN A 246 2.52 3.09 -23.28
CA ASN A 246 2.33 4.49 -23.64
C ASN A 246 2.28 4.66 -25.17
N ILE A 247 1.89 5.84 -25.62
CA ILE A 247 1.95 6.18 -27.05
C ILE A 247 3.39 6.04 -27.53
N ASN A 248 3.56 5.35 -28.67
CA ASN A 248 4.82 4.95 -29.30
C ASN A 248 5.62 3.84 -28.60
N ASP A 249 5.09 3.23 -27.53
CA ASP A 249 5.69 2.01 -27.02
C ASP A 249 5.54 0.89 -28.06
N LEU A 250 6.55 0.01 -28.12
CA LEU A 250 6.64 -1.11 -29.04
C LEU A 250 6.55 -2.43 -28.27
N TYR A 251 5.63 -3.29 -28.69
CA TYR A 251 5.49 -4.66 -28.24
C TYR A 251 5.83 -5.62 -29.37
N ARG A 252 6.53 -6.70 -29.10
CA ARG A 252 6.87 -7.76 -30.03
C ARG A 252 6.53 -9.10 -29.44
N ASP A 253 5.90 -9.94 -30.24
CA ASP A 253 5.65 -11.34 -29.93
C ASP A 253 5.61 -12.18 -31.22
N GLU A 254 5.38 -13.46 -31.06
CA GLU A 254 5.13 -14.40 -32.16
C GLU A 254 3.68 -14.88 -32.07
N LYS A 255 2.91 -14.63 -33.13
CA LYS A 255 1.53 -15.10 -33.24
C LYS A 255 1.39 -15.90 -34.52
N ASP A 256 0.80 -17.09 -34.41
CA ASP A 256 0.60 -18.02 -35.55
C ASP A 256 1.92 -18.35 -36.30
N SER A 257 3.05 -18.44 -35.54
CA SER A 257 4.41 -18.68 -36.05
C SER A 257 4.96 -17.50 -36.89
N GLN A 258 4.45 -16.31 -36.71
CA GLN A 258 4.89 -15.08 -37.39
C GLN A 258 5.21 -14.00 -36.37
N GLU A 259 6.31 -13.28 -36.61
CA GLU A 259 6.69 -12.12 -35.78
C GLU A 259 5.66 -11.01 -35.95
N ARG A 260 5.16 -10.50 -34.83
CA ARG A 260 4.19 -9.42 -34.76
C ARG A 260 4.79 -8.25 -33.98
N GLU A 261 4.79 -7.09 -34.59
CA GLU A 261 5.13 -5.81 -33.93
C GLU A 261 3.86 -4.98 -33.73
N VAL A 262 3.69 -4.41 -32.55
CA VAL A 262 2.55 -3.55 -32.20
C VAL A 262 3.03 -2.25 -31.62
N ILE A 263 2.54 -1.13 -32.14
CA ILE A 263 2.88 0.22 -31.68
C ILE A 263 1.59 0.96 -31.31
N ILE A 264 1.49 1.45 -30.09
CA ILE A 264 0.36 2.28 -29.66
C ILE A 264 0.45 3.65 -30.32
N LYS A 265 -0.61 4.08 -31.00
CA LYS A 265 -0.70 5.37 -31.68
C LYS A 265 -1.50 6.40 -30.88
N GLU A 266 -2.64 5.99 -30.35
CA GLU A 266 -3.52 6.87 -29.58
C GLU A 266 -4.09 6.14 -28.38
N ILE A 267 -4.32 6.87 -27.28
CA ILE A 267 -4.95 6.39 -26.05
C ILE A 267 -6.02 7.39 -25.65
N LYS A 268 -7.24 6.92 -25.45
CA LYS A 268 -8.31 7.68 -24.80
C LYS A 268 -8.58 7.07 -23.43
N ASN A 269 -8.57 7.91 -22.42
CA ASN A 269 -8.89 7.54 -21.06
C ASN A 269 -10.24 8.17 -20.66
N GLU A 270 -11.01 7.43 -19.89
CA GLU A 270 -12.22 7.91 -19.23
C GLU A 270 -12.10 7.67 -17.73
N THR A 271 -12.67 8.56 -16.94
CA THR A 271 -12.76 8.37 -15.50
C THR A 271 -13.88 7.38 -15.21
N SER A 272 -13.54 6.26 -14.61
CA SER A 272 -14.53 5.26 -14.18
C SER A 272 -15.36 5.80 -13.02
N GLY A 273 -16.61 5.38 -12.89
CA GLY A 273 -17.48 5.77 -11.79
C GLY A 273 -17.07 5.16 -10.45
N PHE A 274 -17.45 5.80 -9.33
CA PHE A 274 -17.22 5.24 -7.99
C PHE A 274 -17.84 3.85 -7.84
N GLU A 275 -19.09 3.70 -8.28
CA GLU A 275 -19.87 2.47 -8.12
C GLU A 275 -19.22 1.27 -8.86
N GLU A 276 -18.53 1.53 -9.96
CA GLU A 276 -17.82 0.50 -10.74
C GLU A 276 -16.52 0.03 -10.05
N ASN A 277 -15.94 0.89 -9.20
CA ASN A 277 -14.68 0.65 -8.53
C ASN A 277 -14.81 0.63 -7.00
N GLN A 278 -16.03 0.54 -6.48
CA GLN A 278 -16.34 0.77 -5.07
C GLN A 278 -15.40 0.01 -4.14
N ASP A 279 -15.21 -1.29 -4.32
CA ASP A 279 -14.38 -2.12 -3.44
C ASP A 279 -12.90 -1.69 -3.48
N ALA A 280 -12.40 -1.37 -4.67
CA ALA A 280 -11.01 -0.93 -4.84
C ALA A 280 -10.78 0.47 -4.23
N VAL A 281 -11.76 1.36 -4.38
CA VAL A 281 -11.70 2.71 -3.81
C VAL A 281 -11.83 2.67 -2.29
N ILE A 282 -12.74 1.84 -1.74
CA ILE A 282 -12.85 1.63 -0.30
C ILE A 282 -11.53 1.11 0.27
N TYR A 283 -10.92 0.11 -0.35
CA TYR A 283 -9.63 -0.41 0.10
C TYR A 283 -8.52 0.65 0.01
N SER A 284 -8.49 1.44 -1.05
CA SER A 284 -7.52 2.54 -1.20
C SER A 284 -7.71 3.59 -0.10
N TYR A 285 -8.95 4.04 0.14
CA TYR A 285 -9.29 4.97 1.21
C TYR A 285 -8.88 4.43 2.59
N ILE A 286 -9.22 3.16 2.87
CA ILE A 286 -8.82 2.52 4.14
C ILE A 286 -7.31 2.59 4.31
N ARG A 287 -6.56 2.20 3.30
CA ARG A 287 -5.11 2.08 3.39
C ARG A 287 -4.39 3.42 3.45
N THR A 288 -4.88 4.44 2.72
CA THR A 288 -4.17 5.72 2.58
C THR A 288 -4.60 6.78 3.58
N GLU A 289 -5.84 6.69 4.07
CA GLU A 289 -6.42 7.70 4.97
C GLU A 289 -6.81 7.11 6.32
N LEU A 290 -7.73 6.14 6.31
CA LEU A 290 -8.38 5.68 7.53
C LEU A 290 -7.42 4.93 8.46
N TYR A 291 -6.68 3.96 7.93
CA TYR A 291 -5.76 3.14 8.71
C TYR A 291 -4.64 3.98 9.36
N PRO A 292 -3.91 4.87 8.65
CA PRO A 292 -2.91 5.72 9.27
C PRO A 292 -3.49 6.63 10.37
N GLU A 293 -4.68 7.21 10.15
CA GLU A 293 -5.36 8.04 11.16
C GLU A 293 -5.70 7.23 12.41
N MET A 294 -6.18 5.99 12.23
CA MET A 294 -6.52 5.10 13.35
C MET A 294 -5.29 4.73 14.17
N ILE A 295 -4.19 4.32 13.52
CA ILE A 295 -2.95 3.95 14.21
C ILE A 295 -2.36 5.15 14.94
N GLN A 296 -2.34 6.32 14.30
CA GLN A 296 -1.85 7.55 14.93
C GLN A 296 -2.68 7.91 16.16
N THR A 297 -4.01 7.84 16.07
CA THR A 297 -4.91 8.11 17.18
C THR A 297 -4.66 7.15 18.35
N LEU A 298 -4.45 5.85 18.07
CA LEU A 298 -4.14 4.86 19.09
C LEU A 298 -2.78 5.10 19.73
N ALA A 299 -1.76 5.44 18.93
CA ALA A 299 -0.41 5.73 19.41
C ALA A 299 -0.40 6.94 20.37
N GLU A 300 -1.16 7.99 20.05
CA GLU A 300 -1.29 9.19 20.89
C GLU A 300 -2.06 8.92 22.19
N ASN A 301 -3.09 8.10 22.13
CA ASN A 301 -3.93 7.76 23.31
C ASN A 301 -3.29 6.73 24.23
N ASN A 302 -2.36 5.92 23.73
CA ASN A 302 -1.73 4.82 24.48
C ASN A 302 -0.20 4.82 24.26
N PRO A 303 0.51 5.87 24.66
CA PRO A 303 1.96 5.92 24.53
C PRO A 303 2.62 4.82 25.35
N ALA A 304 3.66 4.19 24.80
CA ALA A 304 4.47 3.24 25.52
C ALA A 304 5.34 3.94 26.57
N GLU A 305 5.65 3.21 27.64
CA GLU A 305 6.68 3.58 28.59
C GLU A 305 8.04 3.03 28.12
N PHE A 306 9.11 3.72 28.43
CA PHE A 306 10.47 3.35 28.00
C PHE A 306 11.38 3.21 29.23
N GLU A 307 12.08 2.07 29.33
CA GLU A 307 13.11 1.85 30.38
C GLU A 307 14.28 2.82 30.28
#